data_465b3b4d2d31af3c9b2b6fd6a144276e
#
_entry.id   465b3b4d2d31af3c9b2b6fd6a144276e
#
_cell.length_a   1.000
_cell.length_b   1.000
_cell.length_c   1.000
_cell.angle_alpha   90.00
_cell.angle_beta   90.00
_cell.angle_gamma   90.00
#
_symmetry.space_group_name_H-M   'P 1'
#
loop_
_entity.id
_entity.type
_entity.pdbx_description
1 polymer ?
#
loop_
_entity_poly.entity_id
_entity_poly.type
_entity_poly.pdbx_seq_one_letter_code
_entity_poly.pdbx_strand_id
1 'polypeptide(L)'
;MKRKKPFLIAEIGINHNGSLTLAKKLIDLAKKNKFDAVKFQKRDPDICVPEHQKDILRETPWGLITYLEYKKKIEFSLNQYSIIDKYCKKLNIPWFLSCWDQQSQKKMKKFRTKFNKIASAMATNFDFVNLVAKERKKTFVSTGMCTSKDVDKLIKIFKKNKCPFVLMHTVSSYPCPEENLNLNLITTYKKKYKCEVGYSGHESTVSPTIFAWILGAEYIERHITLERSMWGTDQSASLGPEGIKTVSETLHKAPKFFGDGKKIKTIEDSKLEKKFRYWL
;
A
#
# COMPACT_ATOMS: atom_id res chain seq x y z
N MET A 1 -15.48 16.67 -13.76
CA MET A 1 -15.73 15.35 -13.08
C MET A 1 -15.38 15.48 -11.61
N LYS A 2 -16.34 15.23 -10.67
CA LYS A 2 -16.04 15.25 -9.23
C LYS A 2 -15.01 14.15 -8.90
N ARG A 3 -13.84 14.53 -8.39
CA ARG A 3 -12.83 13.57 -7.92
C ARG A 3 -13.33 12.86 -6.66
N LYS A 4 -13.15 11.55 -6.60
CA LYS A 4 -13.45 10.76 -5.40
C LYS A 4 -12.19 10.66 -4.54
N LYS A 5 -12.36 10.49 -3.23
CA LYS A 5 -11.22 10.12 -2.38
C LYS A 5 -10.64 8.78 -2.84
N PRO A 6 -9.32 8.58 -2.74
CA PRO A 6 -8.74 7.28 -3.02
C PRO A 6 -9.07 6.27 -1.92
N PHE A 7 -8.95 4.99 -2.23
CA PHE A 7 -8.98 3.91 -1.25
C PHE A 7 -7.61 3.84 -0.56
N LEU A 8 -7.58 4.02 0.77
CA LEU A 8 -6.36 4.11 1.56
C LEU A 8 -6.01 2.75 2.17
N ILE A 9 -4.82 2.25 1.89
CA ILE A 9 -4.28 0.98 2.38
C ILE A 9 -3.11 1.28 3.31
N ALA A 10 -3.25 0.90 4.58
CA ALA A 10 -2.18 0.98 5.55
C ALA A 10 -1.35 -0.31 5.50
N GLU A 11 -0.16 -0.24 4.94
CA GLU A 11 0.77 -1.35 4.91
C GLU A 11 1.48 -1.49 6.25
N ILE A 12 1.06 -2.44 7.05
CA ILE A 12 1.76 -2.83 8.28
C ILE A 12 3.02 -3.62 7.93
N GLY A 13 2.95 -4.39 6.84
CA GLY A 13 4.08 -5.14 6.32
C GLY A 13 4.69 -6.05 7.38
N ILE A 14 5.95 -5.77 7.73
CA ILE A 14 6.71 -6.44 8.80
C ILE A 14 6.99 -5.52 10.00
N ASN A 15 6.45 -4.30 10.01
CA ASN A 15 6.70 -3.31 11.09
C ASN A 15 6.17 -3.73 12.46
N HIS A 16 5.40 -4.81 12.51
CA HIS A 16 4.99 -5.45 13.75
C HIS A 16 6.08 -6.27 14.45
N ASN A 17 7.24 -6.50 13.80
CA ASN A 17 8.38 -7.24 14.35
C ASN A 17 8.00 -8.56 15.06
N GLY A 18 7.06 -9.35 14.51
CA GLY A 18 6.58 -10.60 15.10
C GLY A 18 5.64 -10.43 16.32
N SER A 19 5.34 -9.21 16.75
CA SER A 19 4.51 -8.91 17.91
C SER A 19 3.04 -8.68 17.54
N LEU A 20 2.13 -9.51 18.05
CA LEU A 20 0.68 -9.29 17.92
C LEU A 20 0.22 -7.99 18.59
N THR A 21 0.87 -7.58 19.67
CA THR A 21 0.57 -6.33 20.36
C THR A 21 0.88 -5.14 19.47
N LEU A 22 2.05 -5.11 18.81
CA LEU A 22 2.41 -4.06 17.86
C LEU A 22 1.49 -4.09 16.62
N ALA A 23 1.18 -5.27 16.10
CA ALA A 23 0.25 -5.40 14.99
C ALA A 23 -1.13 -4.79 15.31
N LYS A 24 -1.69 -5.06 16.49
CA LYS A 24 -2.96 -4.48 16.95
C LYS A 24 -2.88 -2.96 17.08
N LYS A 25 -1.81 -2.41 17.68
CA LYS A 25 -1.60 -0.95 17.77
C LYS A 25 -1.55 -0.30 16.38
N LEU A 26 -0.90 -0.94 15.40
CA LEU A 26 -0.85 -0.44 14.01
C LEU A 26 -2.23 -0.52 13.32
N ILE A 27 -3.01 -1.56 13.58
CA ILE A 27 -4.42 -1.66 13.11
C ILE A 27 -5.25 -0.53 13.71
N ASP A 28 -5.13 -0.28 15.02
CA ASP A 28 -5.84 0.80 15.71
C ASP A 28 -5.47 2.17 15.13
N LEU A 29 -4.18 2.40 14.89
CA LEU A 29 -3.68 3.63 14.29
C LEU A 29 -4.26 3.84 12.88
N ALA A 30 -4.30 2.81 12.05
CA ALA A 30 -4.91 2.85 10.72
C ALA A 30 -6.42 3.14 10.81
N LYS A 31 -7.14 2.46 11.71
CA LYS A 31 -8.57 2.65 11.91
C LYS A 31 -8.90 4.05 12.40
N LYS A 32 -8.18 4.56 13.43
CA LYS A 32 -8.31 5.92 13.96
C LYS A 32 -8.16 6.97 12.85
N ASN A 33 -7.23 6.74 11.94
CA ASN A 33 -6.96 7.63 10.81
C ASN A 33 -7.78 7.29 9.56
N LYS A 34 -8.87 6.53 9.67
CA LYS A 34 -9.86 6.29 8.60
C LYS A 34 -9.25 5.67 7.33
N PHE A 35 -8.23 4.84 7.46
CA PHE A 35 -7.78 4.00 6.36
C PHE A 35 -8.85 2.96 6.03
N ASP A 36 -8.98 2.65 4.75
CA ASP A 36 -10.03 1.75 4.25
C ASP A 36 -9.68 0.27 4.42
N ALA A 37 -8.38 -0.06 4.55
CA ALA A 37 -7.90 -1.41 4.82
C ALA A 37 -6.50 -1.39 5.44
N VAL A 38 -6.14 -2.49 6.12
CA VAL A 38 -4.76 -2.77 6.55
C VAL A 38 -4.19 -3.93 5.76
N LYS A 39 -2.88 -3.91 5.51
CA LYS A 39 -2.20 -4.96 4.76
C LYS A 39 -1.00 -5.51 5.55
N PHE A 40 -0.80 -6.83 5.40
CA PHE A 40 0.32 -7.58 5.97
C PHE A 40 1.10 -8.28 4.85
N GLN A 41 2.17 -8.94 5.23
CA GLN A 41 2.95 -9.82 4.36
C GLN A 41 2.94 -11.23 4.93
N LYS A 42 3.01 -12.23 4.06
CA LYS A 42 3.18 -13.61 4.46
C LYS A 42 4.16 -14.32 3.53
N ARG A 43 5.13 -14.96 4.13
CA ARG A 43 6.13 -15.78 3.43
C ARG A 43 6.42 -17.04 4.22
N ASP A 44 6.90 -18.04 3.52
CA ASP A 44 7.63 -19.13 4.12
C ASP A 44 9.13 -18.77 4.06
N PRO A 45 9.79 -18.45 5.18
CA PRO A 45 11.18 -18.01 5.15
C PRO A 45 12.14 -19.02 4.54
N ASP A 46 11.89 -20.32 4.73
CA ASP A 46 12.74 -21.36 4.15
C ASP A 46 12.70 -21.37 2.61
N ILE A 47 11.58 -20.93 2.02
CA ILE A 47 11.40 -20.81 0.57
C ILE A 47 11.85 -19.43 0.07
N CYS A 48 11.52 -18.36 0.81
CA CYS A 48 11.64 -16.98 0.31
C CYS A 48 13.00 -16.33 0.58
N VAL A 49 13.79 -16.85 1.53
CA VAL A 49 15.14 -16.35 1.79
C VAL A 49 16.09 -17.00 0.80
N PRO A 50 16.80 -16.22 -0.05
CA PRO A 50 17.79 -16.75 -0.96
C PRO A 50 18.89 -17.53 -0.21
N GLU A 51 19.34 -18.66 -0.76
CA GLU A 51 20.30 -19.56 -0.12
C GLU A 51 21.55 -18.83 0.37
N HIS A 52 22.13 -17.98 -0.49
CA HIS A 52 23.35 -17.20 -0.17
C HIS A 52 23.15 -16.16 0.94
N GLN A 53 21.92 -15.92 1.41
CA GLN A 53 21.62 -14.97 2.47
C GLN A 53 21.23 -15.62 3.80
N LYS A 54 20.92 -16.92 3.81
CA LYS A 54 20.36 -17.60 4.98
C LYS A 54 21.23 -17.47 6.22
N ASP A 55 22.54 -17.66 6.06
CA ASP A 55 23.50 -17.70 7.16
C ASP A 55 24.16 -16.34 7.45
N ILE A 56 23.80 -15.29 6.73
CA ILE A 56 24.34 -13.94 6.99
C ILE A 56 23.85 -13.46 8.36
N LEU A 57 24.83 -13.22 9.25
CA LEU A 57 24.55 -12.70 10.58
C LEU A 57 24.06 -11.25 10.54
N ARG A 58 23.08 -10.93 11.37
CA ARG A 58 22.50 -9.60 11.53
C ARG A 58 22.30 -9.28 12.99
N GLU A 59 22.66 -8.06 13.38
CA GLU A 59 22.26 -7.51 14.67
C GLU A 59 20.76 -7.28 14.68
N THR A 60 20.10 -7.78 15.72
CA THR A 60 18.65 -7.67 15.87
C THR A 60 18.30 -7.43 17.34
N PRO A 61 17.06 -7.04 17.68
CA PRO A 61 16.63 -6.94 19.07
C PRO A 61 16.72 -8.25 19.87
N TRP A 62 16.89 -9.37 19.19
CA TRP A 62 17.06 -10.69 19.80
C TRP A 62 18.54 -11.13 19.85
N GLY A 63 19.48 -10.22 19.61
CA GLY A 63 20.91 -10.49 19.50
C GLY A 63 21.38 -10.73 18.07
N LEU A 64 22.61 -11.24 17.93
CA LEU A 64 23.22 -11.58 16.66
C LEU A 64 22.69 -12.94 16.20
N ILE A 65 21.86 -12.96 15.17
CA ILE A 65 21.22 -14.15 14.60
C ILE A 65 21.32 -14.16 13.09
N THR A 66 21.12 -15.32 12.47
CA THR A 66 21.11 -15.42 11.02
C THR A 66 19.92 -14.71 10.39
N TYR A 67 20.05 -14.33 9.11
CA TYR A 67 18.95 -13.68 8.39
C TYR A 67 17.72 -14.58 8.29
N LEU A 68 17.92 -15.89 8.14
CA LEU A 68 16.81 -16.85 8.13
C LEU A 68 16.07 -16.87 9.48
N GLU A 69 16.82 -16.97 10.60
CA GLU A 69 16.24 -16.93 11.95
C GLU A 69 15.47 -15.63 12.20
N TYR A 70 16.05 -14.50 11.80
CA TYR A 70 15.35 -13.22 11.85
C TYR A 70 14.03 -13.26 11.09
N LYS A 71 14.03 -13.75 9.84
CA LYS A 71 12.80 -13.85 9.06
C LYS A 71 11.78 -14.78 9.69
N LYS A 72 12.20 -15.89 10.30
CA LYS A 72 11.30 -16.78 11.06
C LYS A 72 10.70 -16.09 12.30
N LYS A 73 11.46 -15.28 13.01
CA LYS A 73 10.99 -14.57 14.22
C LYS A 73 9.90 -13.52 13.91
N ILE A 74 9.97 -12.88 12.75
CA ILE A 74 8.99 -11.83 12.39
C ILE A 74 7.75 -12.37 11.67
N GLU A 75 7.77 -13.62 11.18
CA GLU A 75 6.63 -14.20 10.48
C GLU A 75 5.52 -14.66 11.45
N PHE A 76 4.29 -14.27 11.15
CA PHE A 76 3.14 -14.75 11.91
C PHE A 76 2.70 -16.15 11.49
N SER A 77 2.38 -16.95 12.49
CA SER A 77 1.71 -18.24 12.33
C SER A 77 0.26 -18.06 11.88
N LEU A 78 -0.35 -19.14 11.39
CA LEU A 78 -1.78 -19.14 11.04
C LEU A 78 -2.71 -18.83 12.24
N ASN A 79 -2.31 -19.21 13.46
CA ASN A 79 -3.06 -18.90 14.67
C ASN A 79 -3.00 -17.39 14.98
N GLN A 80 -1.84 -16.77 14.81
CA GLN A 80 -1.71 -15.32 14.97
C GLN A 80 -2.53 -14.56 13.92
N TYR A 81 -2.57 -15.01 12.68
CA TYR A 81 -3.47 -14.44 11.66
C TYR A 81 -4.96 -14.66 12.01
N SER A 82 -5.32 -15.76 12.68
CA SER A 82 -6.70 -15.93 13.17
C SER A 82 -7.06 -14.90 14.23
N ILE A 83 -6.10 -14.51 15.08
CA ILE A 83 -6.29 -13.44 16.07
C ILE A 83 -6.43 -12.08 15.36
N ILE A 84 -5.59 -11.80 14.35
CA ILE A 84 -5.66 -10.57 13.53
C ILE A 84 -7.02 -10.50 12.83
N ASP A 85 -7.48 -11.60 12.21
CA ASP A 85 -8.77 -11.65 11.52
C ASP A 85 -9.93 -11.29 12.44
N LYS A 86 -9.98 -11.90 13.63
CA LYS A 86 -10.99 -11.58 14.66
C LYS A 86 -10.90 -10.11 15.08
N TYR A 87 -9.69 -9.60 15.26
CA TYR A 87 -9.46 -8.21 15.69
C TYR A 87 -9.91 -7.21 14.62
N CYS A 88 -9.53 -7.42 13.36
CA CYS A 88 -9.96 -6.59 12.24
C CYS A 88 -11.48 -6.61 12.04
N LYS A 89 -12.13 -7.77 12.20
CA LYS A 89 -13.60 -7.90 12.17
C LYS A 89 -14.26 -7.10 13.29
N LYS A 90 -13.74 -7.18 14.52
CA LYS A 90 -14.24 -6.38 15.67
C LYS A 90 -14.17 -4.87 15.39
N LEU A 91 -13.12 -4.41 14.75
CA LEU A 91 -12.94 -2.99 14.41
C LEU A 91 -13.64 -2.57 13.11
N ASN A 92 -14.26 -3.51 12.40
CA ASN A 92 -14.81 -3.27 11.07
C ASN A 92 -13.80 -2.57 10.13
N ILE A 93 -12.60 -3.15 10.02
CA ILE A 93 -11.57 -2.74 9.06
C ILE A 93 -11.16 -3.96 8.22
N PRO A 94 -11.33 -3.94 6.90
CA PRO A 94 -10.83 -5.00 6.03
C PRO A 94 -9.32 -5.17 6.17
N TRP A 95 -8.88 -6.43 6.12
CA TRP A 95 -7.46 -6.72 6.02
C TRP A 95 -7.17 -7.69 4.88
N PHE A 96 -5.96 -7.66 4.38
CA PHE A 96 -5.45 -8.58 3.37
C PHE A 96 -3.92 -8.64 3.45
N LEU A 97 -3.32 -9.39 2.54
CA LEU A 97 -1.87 -9.60 2.60
C LEU A 97 -1.27 -9.83 1.22
N SER A 98 0.04 -9.59 1.13
CA SER A 98 0.87 -10.08 0.03
C SER A 98 1.58 -11.36 0.44
N CYS A 99 1.29 -12.45 -0.25
CA CYS A 99 2.07 -13.67 -0.12
C CYS A 99 3.30 -13.63 -1.04
N TRP A 100 4.40 -14.23 -0.58
CA TRP A 100 5.66 -14.25 -1.30
C TRP A 100 6.02 -15.63 -1.84
N ASP A 101 5.14 -16.62 -1.63
CA ASP A 101 5.25 -17.97 -2.15
C ASP A 101 3.86 -18.60 -2.37
N GLN A 102 3.83 -19.66 -3.17
CA GLN A 102 2.59 -20.34 -3.54
C GLN A 102 1.94 -21.08 -2.36
N GLN A 103 2.74 -21.61 -1.43
CA GLN A 103 2.23 -22.34 -0.26
C GLN A 103 1.54 -21.38 0.70
N SER A 104 2.18 -20.21 0.97
CA SER A 104 1.59 -19.14 1.76
C SER A 104 0.28 -18.67 1.13
N GLN A 105 0.23 -18.44 -0.18
CA GLN A 105 -1.00 -18.04 -0.86
C GLN A 105 -2.12 -19.07 -0.67
N LYS A 106 -1.83 -20.36 -0.83
CA LYS A 106 -2.79 -21.46 -0.64
C LYS A 106 -3.28 -21.52 0.82
N LYS A 107 -2.36 -21.46 1.81
CA LYS A 107 -2.68 -21.52 3.25
C LYS A 107 -3.57 -20.34 3.68
N MET A 108 -3.33 -19.13 3.12
CA MET A 108 -4.04 -17.91 3.52
C MET A 108 -5.45 -17.79 2.93
N LYS A 109 -5.84 -18.59 1.93
CA LYS A 109 -7.20 -18.63 1.37
C LYS A 109 -8.29 -18.87 2.42
N LYS A 110 -7.98 -19.58 3.51
CA LYS A 110 -8.95 -19.87 4.60
C LYS A 110 -9.55 -18.60 5.23
N PHE A 111 -8.84 -17.47 5.20
CA PHE A 111 -9.31 -16.23 5.80
C PHE A 111 -10.29 -15.45 4.91
N ARG A 112 -10.47 -15.85 3.66
CA ARG A 112 -11.41 -15.26 2.70
C ARG A 112 -11.30 -13.73 2.62
N THR A 113 -10.06 -13.22 2.66
CA THR A 113 -9.79 -11.77 2.55
C THR A 113 -10.40 -11.20 1.28
N LYS A 114 -10.82 -9.92 1.32
CA LYS A 114 -11.53 -9.26 0.21
C LYS A 114 -10.63 -9.03 -1.01
N PHE A 115 -9.34 -8.87 -0.80
CA PHE A 115 -8.36 -8.52 -1.83
C PHE A 115 -7.18 -9.49 -1.81
N ASN A 116 -6.49 -9.58 -2.96
CA ASN A 116 -5.15 -10.12 -3.05
C ASN A 116 -4.15 -9.01 -3.32
N LYS A 117 -2.88 -9.22 -2.97
CA LYS A 117 -1.77 -8.35 -3.32
C LYS A 117 -0.61 -9.17 -3.86
N ILE A 118 -0.03 -8.70 -4.95
CA ILE A 118 1.25 -9.18 -5.47
C ILE A 118 2.27 -8.07 -5.25
N ALA A 119 3.27 -8.34 -4.41
CA ALA A 119 4.38 -7.42 -4.17
C ALA A 119 5.27 -7.31 -5.42
N SER A 120 6.01 -6.21 -5.55
CA SER A 120 6.93 -6.00 -6.69
C SER A 120 7.90 -7.16 -6.90
N ALA A 121 8.45 -7.72 -5.81
CA ALA A 121 9.38 -8.85 -5.87
C ALA A 121 8.75 -10.12 -6.49
N MET A 122 7.43 -10.26 -6.47
CA MET A 122 6.70 -11.41 -7.00
C MET A 122 6.06 -11.13 -8.37
N ALA A 123 6.12 -9.90 -8.85
CA ALA A 123 5.40 -9.49 -10.04
C ALA A 123 5.90 -10.17 -11.33
N THR A 124 7.15 -10.57 -11.39
CA THR A 124 7.74 -11.28 -12.54
C THR A 124 7.73 -12.81 -12.38
N ASN A 125 7.28 -13.33 -11.22
CA ASN A 125 7.00 -14.75 -11.05
C ASN A 125 5.61 -15.07 -11.66
N PHE A 126 5.58 -15.25 -12.97
CA PHE A 126 4.32 -15.38 -13.72
C PHE A 126 3.49 -16.60 -13.34
N ASP A 127 4.09 -17.67 -12.84
CA ASP A 127 3.37 -18.83 -12.31
C ASP A 127 2.62 -18.47 -11.03
N PHE A 128 3.27 -17.75 -10.12
CA PHE A 128 2.64 -17.22 -8.92
C PHE A 128 1.53 -16.22 -9.28
N VAL A 129 1.80 -15.29 -10.20
CA VAL A 129 0.79 -14.33 -10.69
C VAL A 129 -0.43 -15.05 -11.24
N ASN A 130 -0.22 -16.09 -12.05
CA ASN A 130 -1.31 -16.88 -12.62
C ASN A 130 -2.09 -17.64 -11.55
N LEU A 131 -1.42 -18.19 -10.53
CA LEU A 131 -2.06 -18.85 -9.39
C LEU A 131 -2.98 -17.87 -8.64
N VAL A 132 -2.51 -16.65 -8.37
CA VAL A 132 -3.31 -15.60 -7.70
C VAL A 132 -4.46 -15.13 -8.60
N ALA A 133 -4.22 -14.90 -9.89
CA ALA A 133 -5.24 -14.45 -10.84
C ALA A 133 -6.39 -15.46 -11.01
N LYS A 134 -6.13 -16.78 -10.90
CA LYS A 134 -7.17 -17.83 -10.93
C LYS A 134 -8.18 -17.71 -9.78
N GLU A 135 -7.86 -16.99 -8.71
CA GLU A 135 -8.82 -16.74 -7.63
C GLU A 135 -9.91 -15.74 -8.03
N ARG A 136 -9.73 -14.99 -9.11
CA ARG A 136 -10.68 -13.98 -9.64
C ARG A 136 -11.11 -12.95 -8.57
N LYS A 137 -10.28 -12.75 -7.57
CA LYS A 137 -10.45 -11.77 -6.52
C LYS A 137 -9.72 -10.48 -6.93
N LYS A 138 -10.28 -9.30 -6.63
CA LYS A 138 -9.61 -8.04 -6.93
C LYS A 138 -8.18 -8.04 -6.37
N THR A 139 -7.20 -7.89 -7.25
CA THR A 139 -5.78 -8.04 -6.94
C THR A 139 -5.04 -6.74 -7.21
N PHE A 140 -4.37 -6.22 -6.19
CA PHE A 140 -3.40 -5.14 -6.34
C PHE A 140 -2.07 -5.75 -6.78
N VAL A 141 -1.46 -5.22 -7.83
CA VAL A 141 -0.14 -5.68 -8.29
C VAL A 141 0.82 -4.52 -8.40
N SER A 142 1.88 -4.54 -7.58
CA SER A 142 2.95 -3.55 -7.59
C SER A 142 3.92 -3.83 -8.72
N THR A 143 4.35 -2.77 -9.41
CA THR A 143 5.15 -2.82 -10.63
C THR A 143 6.60 -2.35 -10.45
N GLY A 144 7.05 -2.20 -9.21
CA GLY A 144 8.46 -1.95 -8.92
C GLY A 144 9.34 -3.09 -9.46
N MET A 145 10.55 -2.76 -9.91
CA MET A 145 11.48 -3.70 -10.56
C MET A 145 10.94 -4.36 -11.85
N CYS A 146 9.84 -3.86 -12.42
CA CYS A 146 9.26 -4.36 -13.66
C CYS A 146 9.62 -3.46 -14.83
N THR A 147 9.90 -4.07 -15.98
CA THR A 147 9.92 -3.38 -17.28
C THR A 147 8.50 -3.21 -17.84
N SER A 148 8.34 -2.36 -18.85
CA SER A 148 7.05 -2.25 -19.56
C SER A 148 6.60 -3.59 -20.15
N LYS A 149 7.54 -4.42 -20.61
CA LYS A 149 7.24 -5.76 -21.15
C LYS A 149 6.69 -6.70 -20.06
N ASP A 150 7.20 -6.58 -18.82
CA ASP A 150 6.71 -7.37 -17.70
C ASP A 150 5.29 -6.95 -17.32
N VAL A 151 5.02 -5.64 -17.28
CA VAL A 151 3.68 -5.11 -17.04
C VAL A 151 2.70 -5.58 -18.12
N ASP A 152 3.10 -5.57 -19.40
CA ASP A 152 2.27 -6.09 -20.50
C ASP A 152 1.93 -7.59 -20.30
N LYS A 153 2.88 -8.41 -19.82
CA LYS A 153 2.65 -9.82 -19.49
C LYS A 153 1.70 -9.98 -18.29
N LEU A 154 1.90 -9.22 -17.23
CA LEU A 154 1.01 -9.21 -16.06
C LEU A 154 -0.44 -8.99 -16.48
N ILE A 155 -0.69 -7.96 -17.28
CA ILE A 155 -2.04 -7.60 -17.74
C ILE A 155 -2.66 -8.72 -18.56
N LYS A 156 -1.88 -9.37 -19.43
CA LYS A 156 -2.36 -10.53 -20.21
C LYS A 156 -2.83 -11.67 -19.30
N ILE A 157 -2.08 -11.96 -18.22
CA ILE A 157 -2.44 -13.01 -17.25
C ILE A 157 -3.76 -12.66 -16.55
N PHE A 158 -3.90 -11.43 -16.03
CA PHE A 158 -5.12 -11.00 -15.35
C PHE A 158 -6.35 -11.02 -16.28
N LYS A 159 -6.20 -10.51 -17.51
CA LYS A 159 -7.27 -10.53 -18.52
C LYS A 159 -7.66 -11.96 -18.90
N LYS A 160 -6.69 -12.85 -19.16
CA LYS A 160 -6.93 -14.28 -19.47
C LYS A 160 -7.75 -14.97 -18.38
N ASN A 161 -7.45 -14.68 -17.10
CA ASN A 161 -8.15 -15.27 -15.96
C ASN A 161 -9.45 -14.53 -15.58
N LYS A 162 -9.82 -13.46 -16.29
CA LYS A 162 -10.95 -12.57 -15.94
C LYS A 162 -10.87 -12.10 -14.48
N CYS A 163 -9.66 -11.82 -14.00
CA CYS A 163 -9.39 -11.37 -12.64
C CYS A 163 -9.36 -9.83 -12.62
N PRO A 164 -10.19 -9.16 -11.80
CA PRO A 164 -10.11 -7.72 -11.62
C PRO A 164 -8.78 -7.35 -10.94
N PHE A 165 -8.11 -6.34 -11.47
CA PHE A 165 -6.80 -5.94 -10.95
C PHE A 165 -6.63 -4.42 -10.92
N VAL A 166 -5.70 -3.98 -10.09
CA VAL A 166 -5.23 -2.59 -9.99
C VAL A 166 -3.72 -2.59 -10.19
N LEU A 167 -3.22 -1.80 -11.13
CA LEU A 167 -1.79 -1.59 -11.27
C LEU A 167 -1.33 -0.57 -10.23
N MET A 168 -0.44 -0.98 -9.33
CA MET A 168 0.15 -0.10 -8.31
C MET A 168 1.50 0.39 -8.81
N HIS A 169 1.58 1.67 -9.18
CA HIS A 169 2.89 2.27 -9.44
C HIS A 169 3.71 2.29 -8.15
N THR A 170 4.96 1.85 -8.24
CA THR A 170 5.84 1.61 -7.07
C THR A 170 7.29 1.73 -7.51
N VAL A 171 8.13 2.31 -6.66
CA VAL A 171 9.59 2.21 -6.72
C VAL A 171 10.08 1.43 -5.51
N SER A 172 10.93 0.41 -5.74
CA SER A 172 11.33 -0.57 -4.72
C SER A 172 12.66 -0.21 -4.05
N SER A 173 12.82 1.04 -3.60
CA SER A 173 13.87 1.45 -2.67
C SER A 173 13.26 1.95 -1.37
N TYR A 174 13.95 1.76 -0.24
CA TYR A 174 13.41 1.99 1.11
C TYR A 174 14.43 2.73 1.99
N PRO A 175 14.30 4.06 2.21
CA PRO A 175 13.35 4.96 1.57
C PRO A 175 13.67 5.23 0.10
N CYS A 176 12.67 5.63 -0.67
CA CYS A 176 12.84 6.03 -2.07
C CYS A 176 13.16 7.54 -2.13
N PRO A 177 14.26 7.96 -2.80
CA PRO A 177 14.49 9.35 -3.14
C PRO A 177 13.37 9.89 -4.04
N GLU A 178 12.90 11.12 -3.79
CA GLU A 178 11.72 11.67 -4.46
C GLU A 178 11.93 11.86 -5.97
N GLU A 179 13.12 12.20 -6.39
CA GLU A 179 13.51 12.34 -7.79
C GLU A 179 13.37 11.06 -8.61
N ASN A 180 13.36 9.89 -7.95
CA ASN A 180 13.22 8.58 -8.59
C ASN A 180 11.77 8.09 -8.69
N LEU A 181 10.80 8.83 -8.16
CA LEU A 181 9.40 8.36 -8.05
C LEU A 181 8.69 8.23 -9.39
N ASN A 182 9.01 9.06 -10.36
CA ASN A 182 8.40 9.05 -11.71
C ASN A 182 6.86 8.91 -11.68
N LEU A 183 6.18 9.77 -10.92
CA LEU A 183 4.72 9.70 -10.71
C LEU A 183 3.91 9.80 -12.01
N ASN A 184 4.49 10.33 -13.09
CA ASN A 184 3.84 10.37 -14.41
C ASN A 184 3.46 8.98 -14.94
N LEU A 185 4.09 7.91 -14.46
CA LEU A 185 3.70 6.53 -14.80
C LEU A 185 2.26 6.20 -14.40
N ILE A 186 1.70 6.85 -13.39
CA ILE A 186 0.28 6.69 -13.00
C ILE A 186 -0.62 7.09 -14.18
N THR A 187 -0.37 8.26 -14.77
CA THR A 187 -1.12 8.74 -15.94
C THR A 187 -0.86 7.86 -17.17
N THR A 188 0.39 7.44 -17.37
CA THR A 188 0.77 6.54 -18.47
C THR A 188 0.04 5.21 -18.37
N TYR A 189 -0.01 4.59 -17.20
CA TYR A 189 -0.72 3.33 -16.99
C TYR A 189 -2.22 3.47 -17.25
N LYS A 190 -2.85 4.54 -16.75
CA LYS A 190 -4.28 4.80 -17.02
C LYS A 190 -4.57 4.92 -18.51
N LYS A 191 -3.76 5.70 -19.23
CA LYS A 191 -3.94 5.91 -20.68
C LYS A 191 -3.68 4.63 -21.48
N LYS A 192 -2.54 3.96 -21.22
CA LYS A 192 -2.11 2.79 -22.00
C LYS A 192 -2.99 1.58 -21.75
N TYR A 193 -3.31 1.28 -20.49
CA TYR A 193 -3.91 0.02 -20.12
C TYR A 193 -5.41 0.08 -19.83
N LYS A 194 -5.96 1.28 -19.69
CA LYS A 194 -7.39 1.54 -19.42
C LYS A 194 -7.89 0.69 -18.23
N CYS A 195 -7.12 0.66 -17.14
CA CYS A 195 -7.41 -0.07 -15.91
C CYS A 195 -7.36 0.85 -14.70
N GLU A 196 -7.81 0.36 -13.55
CA GLU A 196 -7.63 1.03 -12.27
C GLU A 196 -6.14 1.11 -11.92
N VAL A 197 -5.69 2.25 -11.43
CA VAL A 197 -4.29 2.50 -11.07
C VAL A 197 -4.22 3.02 -9.64
N GLY A 198 -3.23 2.56 -8.91
CA GLY A 198 -2.89 3.03 -7.57
C GLY A 198 -1.42 3.43 -7.47
N TYR A 199 -1.06 3.89 -6.30
CA TYR A 199 0.30 4.23 -5.91
C TYR A 199 0.67 3.52 -4.61
N SER A 200 1.84 2.88 -4.59
CA SER A 200 2.43 2.26 -3.40
C SER A 200 3.79 2.93 -3.17
N GLY A 201 3.81 3.91 -2.28
CA GLY A 201 4.95 4.79 -2.06
C GLY A 201 5.84 4.33 -0.90
N HIS A 202 7.16 4.49 -1.09
CA HIS A 202 8.20 4.17 -0.11
C HIS A 202 9.10 5.36 0.23
N GLU A 203 8.74 6.54 -0.23
CA GLU A 203 9.36 7.80 0.17
C GLU A 203 9.03 8.14 1.63
N SER A 204 9.91 8.91 2.27
CA SER A 204 9.74 9.27 3.69
C SER A 204 8.78 10.43 3.91
N THR A 205 8.37 11.13 2.85
CA THR A 205 7.52 12.33 2.92
C THR A 205 6.07 12.04 2.54
N VAL A 206 5.20 13.03 2.68
CA VAL A 206 3.76 12.94 2.45
C VAL A 206 3.37 13.43 1.07
N SER A 207 4.05 14.45 0.57
CA SER A 207 3.67 15.20 -0.65
C SER A 207 3.48 14.32 -1.88
N PRO A 208 4.39 13.38 -2.22
CA PRO A 208 4.23 12.54 -3.41
C PRO A 208 2.94 11.71 -3.39
N THR A 209 2.49 11.30 -2.21
CA THR A 209 1.21 10.58 -2.05
C THR A 209 0.02 11.41 -2.53
N ILE A 210 0.01 12.71 -2.22
CA ILE A 210 -1.04 13.63 -2.64
C ILE A 210 -0.97 13.87 -4.14
N PHE A 211 0.25 14.09 -4.67
CA PHE A 211 0.45 14.24 -6.11
C PHE A 211 0.06 12.99 -6.90
N ALA A 212 0.35 11.79 -6.39
CA ALA A 212 -0.07 10.54 -7.00
C ALA A 212 -1.61 10.49 -7.16
N TRP A 213 -2.36 10.88 -6.15
CA TRP A 213 -3.82 10.99 -6.25
C TRP A 213 -4.25 12.05 -7.27
N ILE A 214 -3.61 13.24 -7.29
CA ILE A 214 -3.89 14.29 -8.27
C ILE A 214 -3.63 13.78 -9.70
N LEU A 215 -2.62 12.95 -9.92
CA LEU A 215 -2.33 12.32 -11.21
C LEU A 215 -3.29 11.16 -11.55
N GLY A 216 -4.18 10.81 -10.63
CA GLY A 216 -5.28 9.88 -10.88
C GLY A 216 -5.13 8.51 -10.25
N ALA A 217 -4.26 8.32 -9.26
CA ALA A 217 -4.25 7.12 -8.45
C ALA A 217 -5.56 7.00 -7.66
N GLU A 218 -6.24 5.87 -7.79
CA GLU A 218 -7.52 5.57 -7.13
C GLU A 218 -7.31 4.78 -5.83
N TYR A 219 -6.14 4.21 -5.67
CA TYR A 219 -5.70 3.43 -4.50
C TYR A 219 -4.34 3.94 -4.05
N ILE A 220 -4.20 4.15 -2.76
CA ILE A 220 -2.96 4.62 -2.13
C ILE A 220 -2.54 3.61 -1.08
N GLU A 221 -1.35 3.07 -1.19
CA GLU A 221 -0.74 2.19 -0.21
C GLU A 221 0.51 2.87 0.37
N ARG A 222 0.58 2.96 1.69
CA ARG A 222 1.75 3.48 2.40
C ARG A 222 2.08 2.58 3.59
N HIS A 223 3.37 2.29 3.76
CA HIS A 223 3.85 1.71 5.01
C HIS A 223 3.55 2.63 6.18
N ILE A 224 3.13 2.04 7.31
CA ILE A 224 2.85 2.76 8.55
C ILE A 224 3.68 2.21 9.70
N THR A 225 4.08 3.08 10.61
CA THR A 225 4.79 2.73 11.84
C THR A 225 4.26 3.51 13.03
N LEU A 226 4.47 2.98 14.23
CA LEU A 226 4.24 3.73 15.47
C LEU A 226 5.36 4.76 15.70
N GLU A 227 6.59 4.43 15.30
CA GLU A 227 7.73 5.30 15.39
C GLU A 227 8.80 4.88 14.37
N ARG A 228 9.33 5.85 13.61
CA ARG A 228 10.27 5.59 12.50
C ARG A 228 11.66 5.14 12.96
N SER A 229 12.02 5.41 14.22
CA SER A 229 13.26 4.97 14.85
C SER A 229 13.20 3.52 15.35
N MET A 230 12.03 2.87 15.32
CA MET A 230 11.92 1.46 15.67
C MET A 230 12.80 0.60 14.78
N TRP A 231 13.29 -0.49 15.35
CA TRP A 231 14.07 -1.46 14.60
C TRP A 231 13.21 -2.15 13.51
N GLY A 232 13.77 -2.28 12.30
CA GLY A 232 13.13 -2.94 11.17
C GLY A 232 13.45 -2.25 9.85
N THR A 233 13.50 -3.02 8.77
CA THR A 233 13.95 -2.54 7.44
C THR A 233 12.99 -1.53 6.80
N ASP A 234 11.71 -1.57 7.16
CA ASP A 234 10.67 -0.79 6.51
C ASP A 234 10.28 0.47 7.33
N GLN A 235 10.77 0.56 8.59
CA GLN A 235 10.37 1.62 9.53
C GLN A 235 10.73 3.02 9.02
N SER A 236 11.95 3.21 8.49
CA SER A 236 12.44 4.50 8.02
C SER A 236 11.68 5.04 6.80
N ALA A 237 11.17 4.16 5.94
CA ALA A 237 10.34 4.48 4.78
C ALA A 237 8.84 4.58 5.10
N SER A 238 8.46 4.34 6.37
CA SER A 238 7.06 4.33 6.80
C SER A 238 6.59 5.71 7.23
N LEU A 239 5.30 5.95 7.10
CA LEU A 239 4.66 7.11 7.70
C LEU A 239 4.51 6.88 9.22
N GLY A 240 5.03 7.80 10.03
CA GLY A 240 4.71 7.89 11.44
C GLY A 240 3.30 8.45 11.68
N PRO A 241 2.84 8.54 12.94
CA PRO A 241 1.47 8.96 13.29
C PRO A 241 1.02 10.28 12.65
N GLU A 242 1.90 11.30 12.64
CA GLU A 242 1.59 12.60 12.03
C GLU A 242 1.48 12.51 10.50
N GLY A 243 2.39 11.78 9.84
CA GLY A 243 2.31 11.56 8.39
C GLY A 243 1.05 10.80 7.99
N ILE A 244 0.66 9.77 8.75
CA ILE A 244 -0.57 9.00 8.57
C ILE A 244 -1.79 9.92 8.67
N LYS A 245 -1.85 10.76 9.71
CA LYS A 245 -2.92 11.72 9.92
C LYS A 245 -3.00 12.72 8.76
N THR A 246 -1.87 13.31 8.38
CA THR A 246 -1.79 14.30 7.30
C THR A 246 -2.27 13.72 5.97
N VAL A 247 -1.78 12.54 5.57
CA VAL A 247 -2.23 11.86 4.35
C VAL A 247 -3.74 11.62 4.38
N SER A 248 -4.23 11.03 5.46
CA SER A 248 -5.64 10.69 5.59
C SER A 248 -6.53 11.93 5.54
N GLU A 249 -6.29 12.93 6.40
CA GLU A 249 -7.10 14.14 6.46
C GLU A 249 -7.10 14.89 5.13
N THR A 250 -5.92 15.03 4.50
CA THR A 250 -5.81 15.70 3.20
C THR A 250 -6.62 14.99 2.15
N LEU A 251 -6.44 13.67 1.98
CA LEU A 251 -7.12 12.91 0.94
C LEU A 251 -8.63 12.77 1.17
N HIS A 252 -9.11 12.87 2.41
CA HIS A 252 -10.54 12.92 2.70
C HIS A 252 -11.18 14.29 2.38
N LYS A 253 -10.43 15.38 2.57
CA LYS A 253 -10.90 16.75 2.34
C LYS A 253 -10.71 17.21 0.89
N ALA A 254 -9.62 16.81 0.27
CA ALA A 254 -9.19 17.30 -1.03
C ALA A 254 -10.23 17.20 -2.17
N PRO A 255 -11.09 16.17 -2.27
CA PRO A 255 -12.14 16.15 -3.29
C PRO A 255 -13.05 17.39 -3.29
N LYS A 256 -13.20 18.05 -2.13
CA LYS A 256 -14.03 19.27 -1.99
C LYS A 256 -13.32 20.52 -2.53
N PHE A 257 -11.98 20.50 -2.69
CA PHE A 257 -11.20 21.68 -3.09
C PHE A 257 -11.31 21.99 -4.58
N PHE A 258 -11.68 21.00 -5.39
CA PHE A 258 -11.65 21.13 -6.85
C PHE A 258 -12.88 21.84 -7.42
N GLY A 259 -14.00 21.89 -6.71
CA GLY A 259 -15.24 22.50 -7.21
C GLY A 259 -15.70 21.91 -8.55
N ASP A 260 -16.47 22.70 -9.29
CA ASP A 260 -16.99 22.36 -10.63
C ASP A 260 -16.29 23.12 -11.77
N GLY A 261 -15.31 23.97 -11.44
CA GLY A 261 -14.57 24.79 -12.39
C GLY A 261 -15.30 26.02 -12.91
N LYS A 262 -16.52 26.31 -12.42
CA LYS A 262 -17.27 27.50 -12.83
C LYS A 262 -16.88 28.70 -11.97
N LYS A 263 -16.61 29.84 -12.61
CA LYS A 263 -16.39 31.09 -11.90
C LYS A 263 -17.74 31.70 -11.55
N ILE A 264 -18.16 31.53 -10.32
CA ILE A 264 -19.40 32.05 -9.79
C ILE A 264 -19.09 33.06 -8.69
N LYS A 265 -19.76 34.21 -8.71
CA LYS A 265 -19.68 35.22 -7.65
C LYS A 265 -20.53 34.77 -6.46
N THR A 266 -19.91 34.59 -5.31
CA THR A 266 -20.57 34.16 -4.08
C THR A 266 -21.27 35.37 -3.40
N ILE A 267 -22.11 35.08 -2.41
CA ILE A 267 -22.70 36.13 -1.56
C ILE A 267 -21.61 36.89 -0.82
N GLU A 268 -20.58 36.16 -0.34
CA GLU A 268 -19.43 36.77 0.34
C GLU A 268 -18.64 37.68 -0.60
N ASP A 269 -18.35 37.24 -1.84
CA ASP A 269 -17.69 38.06 -2.85
C ASP A 269 -18.46 39.38 -3.09
N SER A 270 -19.81 39.34 -3.10
CA SER A 270 -20.64 40.53 -3.30
C SER A 270 -20.55 41.52 -2.13
N LYS A 271 -20.44 41.03 -0.89
CA LYS A 271 -20.18 41.85 0.29
C LYS A 271 -18.79 42.49 0.25
N LEU A 272 -17.78 41.71 -0.08
CA LEU A 272 -16.39 42.16 -0.18
C LEU A 272 -16.20 43.16 -1.32
N GLU A 273 -16.88 42.96 -2.43
CA GLU A 273 -16.87 43.89 -3.56
C GLU A 273 -17.34 45.29 -3.13
N LYS A 274 -18.47 45.39 -2.45
CA LYS A 274 -18.98 46.67 -1.93
C LYS A 274 -18.01 47.32 -0.93
N LYS A 275 -17.22 46.51 -0.23
CA LYS A 275 -16.25 47.01 0.75
C LYS A 275 -14.96 47.51 0.10
N PHE A 276 -14.48 46.83 -0.94
CA PHE A 276 -13.12 47.05 -1.44
C PHE A 276 -13.05 47.71 -2.81
N ARG A 277 -14.13 47.69 -3.62
CA ARG A 277 -14.14 48.31 -4.94
C ARG A 277 -14.71 49.72 -4.84
N TYR A 278 -13.88 50.68 -4.40
CA TYR A 278 -14.29 52.10 -4.22
C TYR A 278 -14.70 52.79 -5.53
N TRP A 279 -14.44 52.21 -6.71
CA TRP A 279 -14.79 52.74 -8.02
C TRP A 279 -16.16 52.27 -8.53
N LEU A 280 -16.86 51.41 -7.79
CA LEU A 280 -18.24 51.06 -8.06
C LEU A 280 -19.17 52.01 -7.30
#